data_b7638c6a0829524dc10697d7d5beab43
#
_entry.id   b7638c6a0829524dc10697d7d5beab43
#
_cell.length_a   1.000
_cell.length_b   1.000
_cell.length_c   1.000
_cell.angle_alpha   90.00
_cell.angle_beta   90.00
_cell.angle_gamma   90.00
#
_symmetry.space_group_name_H-M   'P 1'
#
loop_
_entity.id
_entity.type
_entity.pdbx_description
1 polymer ?
#
loop_
_entity_poly.entity_id
_entity_poly.type
_entity_poly.pdbx_seq_one_letter_code
_entity_poly.pdbx_strand_id
1 'polypeptide(L)'
;MKALRDFLDQMHPKFSKGGKLEKLYPLYEALDTFAYTPGEVAEGKTHVRDGMDLKRLMVTVVIALIPVTLMAMWNTGYQANLVLASKGIATVEDWRGAAMAAMGLAFDPNNFLSNFVYGALFFLPVYIVTMTAGGIVEGIFSTVRKHEINEGFLVSGLLYPLTLPATIPLWQVALGIIFGVIFAKEVFGGTGKNFLNVALASRAFLYFAYPAEISGDAVWVAVDGYTAATSLGLAAAEGVSAIPFTLNQAFMGDITGSMGETSVLACLIGA
;
A
#
# COMPACT_ATOMS: atom_id res chain seq x y z
N MET A 1 -24.52 7.01 -11.31
CA MET A 1 -23.88 6.14 -12.32
C MET A 1 -24.14 6.60 -13.77
N LYS A 2 -25.38 6.93 -14.21
CA LYS A 2 -25.61 7.42 -15.59
C LYS A 2 -24.74 8.64 -15.97
N ALA A 3 -24.69 9.67 -15.14
CA ALA A 3 -23.92 10.90 -15.42
C ALA A 3 -22.42 10.65 -15.65
N LEU A 4 -21.82 9.69 -14.90
CA LEU A 4 -20.43 9.31 -15.10
C LEU A 4 -20.24 8.56 -16.44
N ARG A 5 -21.17 7.67 -16.79
CA ARG A 5 -21.14 6.98 -18.08
C ARG A 5 -21.28 7.95 -19.25
N ASP A 6 -22.26 8.86 -19.17
CA ASP A 6 -22.47 9.87 -20.19
C ASP A 6 -21.24 10.78 -20.40
N PHE A 7 -20.55 11.11 -19.29
CA PHE A 7 -19.29 11.86 -19.33
C PHE A 7 -18.16 11.07 -20.02
N LEU A 8 -17.98 9.80 -19.66
CA LEU A 8 -16.98 8.93 -20.27
C LEU A 8 -17.26 8.74 -21.76
N ASP A 9 -18.51 8.50 -22.15
CA ASP A 9 -18.91 8.35 -23.55
C ASP A 9 -18.65 9.63 -24.37
N GLN A 10 -18.86 10.81 -23.80
CA GLN A 10 -18.52 12.11 -24.44
C GLN A 10 -17.00 12.30 -24.61
N MET A 11 -16.21 11.75 -23.70
CA MET A 11 -14.75 11.84 -23.77
C MET A 11 -14.13 10.81 -24.72
N HIS A 12 -14.76 9.65 -24.91
CA HIS A 12 -14.29 8.54 -25.74
C HIS A 12 -13.78 8.96 -27.13
N PRO A 13 -14.48 9.80 -27.93
CA PRO A 13 -13.99 10.21 -29.24
C PRO A 13 -12.69 11.00 -29.23
N LYS A 14 -12.34 11.65 -28.11
CA LYS A 14 -11.10 12.42 -27.99
C LYS A 14 -9.89 11.52 -27.76
N PHE A 15 -10.09 10.35 -27.14
CA PHE A 15 -9.05 9.39 -26.81
C PHE A 15 -8.97 8.24 -27.82
N SER A 16 -10.03 7.95 -28.60
CA SER A 16 -10.04 6.92 -29.63
C SER A 16 -9.10 7.23 -30.80
N LYS A 17 -8.87 6.25 -31.67
CA LYS A 17 -8.00 6.39 -32.86
C LYS A 17 -8.39 7.61 -33.71
N GLY A 18 -7.41 8.50 -33.95
CA GLY A 18 -7.61 9.78 -34.66
C GLY A 18 -8.00 10.94 -33.75
N GLY A 19 -8.23 10.73 -32.45
CA GLY A 19 -8.50 11.77 -31.49
C GLY A 19 -7.24 12.56 -31.06
N LYS A 20 -7.43 13.77 -30.55
CA LYS A 20 -6.32 14.64 -30.10
C LYS A 20 -5.49 14.02 -28.94
N LEU A 21 -6.09 13.14 -28.17
CA LEU A 21 -5.51 12.50 -26.98
C LEU A 21 -5.33 10.98 -27.15
N GLU A 22 -5.22 10.50 -28.39
CA GLU A 22 -5.05 9.06 -28.71
C GLU A 22 -3.91 8.41 -27.92
N LYS A 23 -2.79 9.14 -27.68
CA LYS A 23 -1.65 8.62 -26.92
C LYS A 23 -1.97 8.32 -25.45
N LEU A 24 -3.01 8.97 -24.92
CA LEU A 24 -3.47 8.78 -23.53
C LEU A 24 -4.68 7.82 -23.43
N TYR A 25 -4.98 7.10 -24.51
CA TYR A 25 -6.05 6.08 -24.52
C TYR A 25 -5.93 5.09 -23.37
N PRO A 26 -4.72 4.56 -23.02
CA PRO A 26 -4.60 3.62 -21.90
C PRO A 26 -5.07 4.17 -20.54
N LEU A 27 -4.89 5.49 -20.31
CA LEU A 27 -5.39 6.14 -19.09
C LEU A 27 -6.90 6.29 -19.08
N TYR A 28 -7.48 6.62 -20.24
CA TYR A 28 -8.93 6.68 -20.38
C TYR A 28 -9.57 5.30 -20.19
N GLU A 29 -9.01 4.28 -20.85
CA GLU A 29 -9.48 2.89 -20.78
C GLU A 29 -9.41 2.36 -19.34
N ALA A 30 -8.31 2.63 -18.61
CA ALA A 30 -8.17 2.23 -17.21
C ALA A 30 -9.26 2.85 -16.32
N LEU A 31 -9.64 4.12 -16.55
CA LEU A 31 -10.73 4.79 -15.83
C LEU A 31 -12.10 4.21 -16.18
N ASP A 32 -12.36 3.96 -17.48
CA ASP A 32 -13.62 3.41 -17.95
C ASP A 32 -13.82 1.98 -17.42
N THR A 33 -12.80 1.13 -17.52
CA THR A 33 -12.87 -0.26 -17.07
C THR A 33 -12.81 -0.44 -15.56
N PHE A 34 -12.24 0.52 -14.83
CA PHE A 34 -12.34 0.57 -13.37
C PHE A 34 -13.79 0.82 -12.91
N ALA A 35 -14.49 1.72 -13.59
CA ALA A 35 -15.87 2.07 -13.25
C ALA A 35 -16.92 1.12 -13.86
N TYR A 36 -16.60 0.50 -15.00
CA TYR A 36 -17.52 -0.32 -15.78
C TYR A 36 -16.83 -1.56 -16.35
N THR A 37 -17.62 -2.58 -16.70
CA THR A 37 -17.11 -3.78 -17.37
C THR A 37 -16.60 -3.43 -18.78
N PRO A 38 -15.43 -3.96 -19.22
CA PRO A 38 -14.94 -3.77 -20.59
C PRO A 38 -15.98 -4.20 -21.62
N GLY A 39 -16.21 -3.35 -22.62
CA GLY A 39 -17.14 -3.62 -23.73
C GLY A 39 -16.53 -4.45 -24.85
N GLU A 40 -15.24 -4.82 -24.75
CA GLU A 40 -14.55 -5.58 -25.78
C GLU A 40 -15.06 -7.01 -25.87
N VAL A 41 -15.32 -7.46 -27.09
CA VAL A 41 -15.76 -8.81 -27.42
C VAL A 41 -14.70 -9.49 -28.30
N ALA A 42 -14.54 -10.80 -28.15
CA ALA A 42 -13.63 -11.57 -28.98
C ALA A 42 -14.10 -11.56 -30.46
N GLU A 43 -13.25 -11.06 -31.35
CA GLU A 43 -13.48 -11.07 -32.79
C GLU A 43 -12.94 -12.37 -33.41
N GLY A 44 -13.68 -13.46 -33.35
CA GLY A 44 -13.21 -14.72 -33.89
C GLY A 44 -14.26 -15.82 -33.85
N LYS A 45 -13.98 -16.97 -34.53
CA LYS A 45 -14.90 -18.14 -34.55
C LYS A 45 -14.82 -18.93 -33.24
N THR A 46 -13.77 -18.81 -32.47
CA THR A 46 -13.54 -19.54 -31.22
C THR A 46 -13.72 -18.61 -30.05
N HIS A 47 -14.70 -18.89 -29.21
CA HIS A 47 -14.97 -18.12 -27.99
C HIS A 47 -14.67 -19.00 -26.77
N VAL A 48 -13.48 -18.85 -26.20
CA VAL A 48 -13.17 -19.43 -24.89
C VAL A 48 -13.11 -18.27 -23.92
N ARG A 49 -14.01 -18.27 -22.92
CA ARG A 49 -14.05 -17.24 -21.89
C ARG A 49 -13.77 -17.88 -20.55
N ASP A 50 -12.78 -17.36 -19.84
CA ASP A 50 -12.55 -17.73 -18.45
C ASP A 50 -13.65 -17.11 -17.58
N GLY A 51 -14.10 -17.82 -16.56
CA GLY A 51 -15.05 -17.32 -15.57
C GLY A 51 -14.44 -16.29 -14.62
N MET A 52 -13.12 -16.26 -14.51
CA MET A 52 -12.35 -15.34 -13.69
C MET A 52 -11.41 -14.54 -14.58
N ASP A 53 -11.72 -13.29 -14.83
CA ASP A 53 -10.81 -12.37 -15.52
C ASP A 53 -9.71 -11.85 -14.57
N LEU A 54 -8.61 -11.34 -15.15
CA LEU A 54 -7.47 -10.83 -14.38
C LEU A 54 -7.89 -9.70 -13.43
N LYS A 55 -8.82 -8.83 -13.82
CA LYS A 55 -9.35 -7.73 -13.00
C LYS A 55 -10.00 -8.25 -11.73
N ARG A 56 -10.90 -9.24 -11.86
CA ARG A 56 -11.56 -9.86 -10.70
C ARG A 56 -10.55 -10.51 -9.76
N LEU A 57 -9.59 -11.24 -10.30
CA LEU A 57 -8.54 -11.87 -9.51
C LEU A 57 -7.77 -10.82 -8.70
N MET A 58 -7.33 -9.74 -9.33
CA MET A 58 -6.56 -8.67 -8.65
C MET A 58 -7.41 -7.92 -7.61
N VAL A 59 -8.67 -7.61 -7.92
CA VAL A 59 -9.59 -6.97 -6.95
C VAL A 59 -9.87 -7.88 -5.75
N THR A 60 -9.99 -9.19 -5.96
CA THR A 60 -10.16 -10.15 -4.85
C THR A 60 -8.97 -10.09 -3.88
N VAL A 61 -7.74 -10.01 -4.40
CA VAL A 61 -6.54 -9.85 -3.55
C VAL A 61 -6.56 -8.52 -2.80
N VAL A 62 -6.99 -7.43 -3.43
CA VAL A 62 -7.13 -6.13 -2.76
C VAL A 62 -8.15 -6.21 -1.63
N ILE A 63 -9.30 -6.86 -1.85
CA ILE A 63 -10.32 -7.09 -0.81
C ILE A 63 -9.77 -7.94 0.34
N ALA A 64 -9.00 -8.99 0.03
CA ALA A 64 -8.33 -9.83 1.01
C ALA A 64 -7.33 -9.05 1.88
N LEU A 65 -6.74 -7.98 1.37
CA LEU A 65 -5.82 -7.12 2.12
C LEU A 65 -6.51 -6.06 2.98
N ILE A 66 -7.83 -5.83 2.84
CA ILE A 66 -8.55 -4.82 3.63
C ILE A 66 -8.42 -5.05 5.14
N PRO A 67 -8.66 -6.26 5.70
CA PRO A 67 -8.52 -6.47 7.14
C PRO A 67 -7.12 -6.16 7.65
N VAL A 68 -6.09 -6.55 6.89
CA VAL A 68 -4.68 -6.25 7.20
C VAL A 68 -4.42 -4.75 7.18
N THR A 69 -4.96 -4.04 6.20
CA THR A 69 -4.82 -2.58 6.06
C THR A 69 -5.49 -1.83 7.22
N LEU A 70 -6.68 -2.25 7.62
CA LEU A 70 -7.38 -1.66 8.78
C LEU A 70 -6.60 -1.90 10.08
N MET A 71 -6.08 -3.12 10.25
CA MET A 71 -5.25 -3.46 11.40
C MET A 71 -3.91 -2.70 11.39
N ALA A 72 -3.30 -2.50 10.22
CA ALA A 72 -2.09 -1.72 10.05
C ALA A 72 -2.28 -0.28 10.54
N MET A 73 -3.37 0.39 10.15
CA MET A 73 -3.69 1.73 10.61
C MET A 73 -3.94 1.75 12.13
N TRP A 74 -4.71 0.82 12.66
CA TRP A 74 -5.00 0.77 14.09
C TRP A 74 -3.73 0.51 14.91
N ASN A 75 -2.94 -0.52 14.58
CA ASN A 75 -1.77 -0.91 15.36
C ASN A 75 -0.65 0.14 15.30
N THR A 76 -0.41 0.76 14.16
CA THR A 76 0.59 1.84 14.04
C THR A 76 0.28 2.99 14.99
N GLY A 77 -0.97 3.43 15.06
CA GLY A 77 -1.38 4.48 15.99
C GLY A 77 -1.39 4.01 17.45
N TYR A 78 -1.81 2.77 17.71
CA TYR A 78 -1.83 2.19 19.04
C TYR A 78 -0.43 2.12 19.66
N GLN A 79 0.56 1.60 18.95
CA GLN A 79 1.94 1.52 19.40
C GLN A 79 2.53 2.92 19.65
N ALA A 80 2.24 3.87 18.78
CA ALA A 80 2.68 5.25 18.96
C ALA A 80 2.01 5.90 20.19
N ASN A 81 0.69 5.76 20.35
CA ASN A 81 -0.05 6.31 21.49
C ASN A 81 0.36 5.67 22.82
N LEU A 82 0.71 4.38 22.86
CA LEU A 82 1.27 3.73 24.05
C LEU A 82 2.58 4.42 24.50
N VAL A 83 3.46 4.69 23.55
CA VAL A 83 4.75 5.35 23.86
C VAL A 83 4.54 6.80 24.27
N LEU A 84 3.67 7.56 23.57
CA LEU A 84 3.35 8.93 23.93
C LEU A 84 2.77 9.02 25.34
N ALA A 85 1.84 8.13 25.69
CA ALA A 85 1.26 8.05 27.03
C ALA A 85 2.32 7.69 28.09
N SER A 86 3.23 6.75 27.82
CA SER A 86 4.30 6.36 28.74
C SER A 86 5.30 7.50 29.00
N LYS A 87 5.53 8.37 28.00
CA LYS A 87 6.38 9.55 28.09
C LYS A 87 5.64 10.79 28.65
N GLY A 88 4.34 10.72 28.88
CA GLY A 88 3.51 11.86 29.31
C GLY A 88 3.39 12.97 28.25
N ILE A 89 3.56 12.64 26.98
CA ILE A 89 3.48 13.58 25.87
C ILE A 89 2.01 13.69 25.44
N ALA A 90 1.39 14.83 25.72
CA ALA A 90 0.00 15.09 25.37
C ALA A 90 -0.19 15.70 23.97
N THR A 91 0.87 16.28 23.38
CA THR A 91 0.81 16.95 22.07
C THR A 91 2.08 16.63 21.27
N VAL A 92 1.93 16.39 19.98
CA VAL A 92 3.04 16.18 19.03
C VAL A 92 3.13 17.40 18.11
N GLU A 93 4.32 18.00 18.02
CA GLU A 93 4.56 19.24 17.27
C GLU A 93 4.84 18.96 15.78
N ASP A 94 3.98 18.19 15.14
CA ASP A 94 4.03 17.94 13.69
C ASP A 94 2.65 18.17 13.04
N TRP A 95 2.59 18.07 11.73
CA TRP A 95 1.32 18.22 10.98
C TRP A 95 0.28 17.15 11.37
N ARG A 96 0.71 15.96 11.82
CA ARG A 96 -0.19 14.89 12.28
C ARG A 96 -0.80 15.25 13.63
N GLY A 97 0.02 15.81 14.52
CA GLY A 97 -0.47 16.35 15.80
C GLY A 97 -1.48 17.48 15.59
N ALA A 98 -1.22 18.38 14.65
CA ALA A 98 -2.17 19.43 14.27
C ALA A 98 -3.46 18.85 13.69
N ALA A 99 -3.40 17.80 12.88
CA ALA A 99 -4.56 17.11 12.33
C ALA A 99 -5.38 16.41 13.43
N MET A 100 -4.75 15.73 14.38
CA MET A 100 -5.41 15.13 15.54
C MET A 100 -6.14 16.19 16.39
N ALA A 101 -5.47 17.29 16.68
CA ALA A 101 -6.07 18.41 17.41
C ALA A 101 -7.26 19.04 16.68
N ALA A 102 -7.16 19.22 15.36
CA ALA A 102 -8.25 19.74 14.53
C ALA A 102 -9.50 18.82 14.54
N MET A 103 -9.30 17.51 14.68
CA MET A 103 -10.38 16.52 14.80
C MET A 103 -10.87 16.35 16.25
N GLY A 104 -10.26 17.03 17.22
CA GLY A 104 -10.61 16.92 18.64
C GLY A 104 -10.20 15.57 19.27
N LEU A 105 -9.22 14.88 18.70
CA LEU A 105 -8.74 13.58 19.19
C LEU A 105 -7.47 13.75 20.04
N ALA A 106 -7.48 13.16 21.23
CA ALA A 106 -6.30 13.08 22.10
C ALA A 106 -5.48 11.83 21.78
N PHE A 107 -4.21 11.84 22.12
CA PHE A 107 -3.29 10.68 22.02
C PHE A 107 -3.57 9.71 23.18
N ASP A 108 -4.61 8.89 23.05
CA ASP A 108 -5.05 7.93 24.07
C ASP A 108 -5.00 6.50 23.48
N PRO A 109 -4.14 5.62 24.01
CA PRO A 109 -4.07 4.23 23.55
C PRO A 109 -5.36 3.43 23.79
N ASN A 110 -6.23 3.85 24.74
CA ASN A 110 -7.49 3.18 25.02
C ASN A 110 -8.61 3.62 24.05
N ASN A 111 -8.41 4.68 23.28
CA ASN A 111 -9.40 5.16 22.33
C ASN A 111 -9.15 4.56 20.94
N PHE A 112 -10.02 3.64 20.51
CA PHE A 112 -9.92 2.98 19.21
C PHE A 112 -9.83 3.97 18.04
N LEU A 113 -10.67 5.02 18.05
CA LEU A 113 -10.70 6.02 16.97
C LEU A 113 -9.43 6.85 16.92
N SER A 114 -8.87 7.24 18.08
CA SER A 114 -7.61 7.94 18.18
C SER A 114 -6.47 7.11 17.56
N ASN A 115 -6.38 5.83 17.93
CA ASN A 115 -5.37 4.92 17.39
C ASN A 115 -5.52 4.78 15.86
N PHE A 116 -6.74 4.52 15.40
CA PHE A 116 -7.01 4.31 13.98
C PHE A 116 -6.68 5.55 13.14
N VAL A 117 -7.13 6.73 13.57
CA VAL A 117 -6.89 8.00 12.84
C VAL A 117 -5.41 8.36 12.85
N TYR A 118 -4.75 8.24 14.01
CA TYR A 118 -3.32 8.56 14.09
C TYR A 118 -2.49 7.64 13.21
N GLY A 119 -2.74 6.33 13.21
CA GLY A 119 -2.06 5.40 12.32
C GLY A 119 -2.41 5.60 10.84
N ALA A 120 -3.66 6.01 10.53
CA ALA A 120 -4.02 6.37 9.16
C ALA A 120 -3.23 7.57 8.63
N LEU A 121 -2.88 8.54 9.48
CA LEU A 121 -2.03 9.68 9.13
C LEU A 121 -0.56 9.27 8.80
N PHE A 122 -0.14 8.06 9.16
CA PHE A 122 1.12 7.48 8.69
C PHE A 122 0.93 6.64 7.42
N PHE A 123 -0.07 5.77 7.40
CA PHE A 123 -0.29 4.85 6.28
C PHE A 123 -0.72 5.57 5.00
N LEU A 124 -1.69 6.49 5.07
CA LEU A 124 -2.27 7.12 3.88
C LEU A 124 -1.26 7.92 3.05
N PRO A 125 -0.34 8.73 3.60
CA PRO A 125 0.68 9.40 2.80
C PRO A 125 1.61 8.43 2.07
N VAL A 126 2.02 7.33 2.72
CA VAL A 126 2.83 6.28 2.11
C VAL A 126 2.07 5.62 0.96
N TYR A 127 0.80 5.29 1.17
CA TYR A 127 -0.06 4.70 0.15
C TYR A 127 -0.28 5.64 -1.04
N ILE A 128 -0.60 6.92 -0.80
CA ILE A 128 -0.81 7.92 -1.85
C ILE A 128 0.46 8.11 -2.69
N VAL A 129 1.62 8.23 -2.06
CA VAL A 129 2.90 8.37 -2.77
C VAL A 129 3.21 7.11 -3.58
N THR A 130 2.97 5.93 -3.04
CA THR A 130 3.13 4.66 -3.75
C THR A 130 2.27 4.60 -4.99
N MET A 131 0.97 4.87 -4.84
CA MET A 131 0.01 4.83 -5.95
C MET A 131 0.32 5.87 -7.03
N THR A 132 0.71 7.07 -6.60
CA THR A 132 1.02 8.17 -7.54
C THR A 132 2.33 7.89 -8.28
N ALA A 133 3.42 7.61 -7.58
CA ALA A 133 4.73 7.41 -8.19
C ALA A 133 4.76 6.17 -9.08
N GLY A 134 4.26 5.03 -8.59
CA GLY A 134 4.22 3.79 -9.36
C GLY A 134 3.23 3.85 -10.52
N GLY A 135 2.06 4.46 -10.31
CA GLY A 135 1.06 4.66 -11.35
C GLY A 135 1.53 5.58 -12.49
N ILE A 136 2.30 6.63 -12.19
CA ILE A 136 2.93 7.48 -13.22
C ILE A 136 3.89 6.65 -14.08
N VAL A 137 4.75 5.84 -13.46
CA VAL A 137 5.69 4.98 -14.20
C VAL A 137 4.94 3.99 -15.07
N GLU A 138 3.96 3.31 -14.54
CA GLU A 138 3.13 2.35 -15.30
C GLU A 138 2.40 3.02 -16.46
N GLY A 139 1.83 4.21 -16.23
CA GLY A 139 1.19 5.01 -17.28
C GLY A 139 2.15 5.43 -18.41
N ILE A 140 3.40 5.77 -18.06
CA ILE A 140 4.43 6.07 -19.08
C ILE A 140 4.74 4.84 -19.92
N PHE A 141 5.00 3.68 -19.29
CA PHE A 141 5.30 2.45 -20.02
C PHE A 141 4.12 1.99 -20.88
N SER A 142 2.91 2.05 -20.34
CA SER A 142 1.67 1.71 -21.04
C SER A 142 1.47 2.59 -22.29
N THR A 143 1.69 3.90 -22.16
CA THR A 143 1.59 4.84 -23.26
C THR A 143 2.65 4.60 -24.34
N VAL A 144 3.91 4.35 -23.94
CA VAL A 144 5.02 4.13 -24.88
C VAL A 144 4.87 2.79 -25.60
N ARG A 145 4.48 1.74 -24.89
CA ARG A 145 4.35 0.38 -25.43
C ARG A 145 2.98 0.12 -26.07
N LYS A 146 2.02 1.03 -25.91
CA LYS A 146 0.65 0.92 -26.43
C LYS A 146 -0.09 -0.31 -25.93
N HIS A 147 0.04 -0.62 -24.66
CA HIS A 147 -0.73 -1.66 -23.99
C HIS A 147 -1.61 -1.04 -22.89
N GLU A 148 -2.61 -1.79 -22.45
CA GLU A 148 -3.51 -1.39 -21.39
C GLU A 148 -2.80 -1.34 -20.03
N ILE A 149 -3.29 -0.49 -19.13
CA ILE A 149 -2.86 -0.47 -17.73
C ILE A 149 -3.54 -1.63 -17.00
N ASN A 150 -2.73 -2.50 -16.40
CA ASN A 150 -3.22 -3.67 -15.69
C ASN A 150 -3.47 -3.38 -14.21
N GLU A 151 -4.60 -3.87 -13.68
CA GLU A 151 -4.98 -3.75 -12.26
C GLU A 151 -4.03 -4.48 -11.30
N GLY A 152 -3.09 -5.25 -11.80
CA GLY A 152 -2.03 -5.87 -11.00
C GLY A 152 -1.20 -4.86 -10.19
N PHE A 153 -1.14 -3.60 -10.62
CA PHE A 153 -0.50 -2.55 -9.85
C PHE A 153 -1.28 -2.19 -8.58
N LEU A 154 -2.60 -2.31 -8.54
CA LEU A 154 -3.39 -2.07 -7.32
C LEU A 154 -2.96 -2.99 -6.18
N VAL A 155 -2.66 -4.26 -6.49
CA VAL A 155 -2.14 -5.21 -5.51
C VAL A 155 -0.75 -4.81 -5.02
N SER A 156 0.18 -4.53 -5.95
CA SER A 156 1.54 -4.11 -5.59
C SER A 156 1.54 -2.78 -4.82
N GLY A 157 0.68 -1.85 -5.23
CA GLY A 157 0.52 -0.53 -4.62
C GLY A 157 -0.07 -0.58 -3.21
N LEU A 158 -0.83 -1.61 -2.86
CA LEU A 158 -1.33 -1.83 -1.49
C LEU A 158 -0.36 -2.65 -0.65
N LEU A 159 0.24 -3.70 -1.22
CA LEU A 159 1.20 -4.56 -0.51
C LEU A 159 2.46 -3.82 -0.11
N TYR A 160 3.00 -2.97 -0.98
CA TYR A 160 4.27 -2.31 -0.71
C TYR A 160 4.22 -1.40 0.54
N PRO A 161 3.25 -0.49 0.72
CA PRO A 161 3.10 0.27 1.97
C PRO A 161 2.98 -0.61 3.20
N LEU A 162 2.27 -1.73 3.11
CA LEU A 162 2.09 -2.66 4.22
C LEU A 162 3.40 -3.31 4.68
N THR A 163 4.39 -3.44 3.80
CA THR A 163 5.71 -4.01 4.13
C THR A 163 6.69 -2.98 4.68
N LEU A 164 6.33 -1.70 4.71
CA LEU A 164 7.20 -0.61 5.14
C LEU A 164 6.98 -0.22 6.60
N PRO A 165 8.00 0.34 7.28
CA PRO A 165 7.82 0.99 8.57
C PRO A 165 7.05 2.31 8.41
N ALA A 166 6.34 2.71 9.48
CA ALA A 166 5.52 3.93 9.48
C ALA A 166 6.34 5.22 9.37
N THR A 167 7.60 5.19 9.80
CA THR A 167 8.51 6.36 9.85
C THR A 167 9.27 6.61 8.55
N ILE A 168 9.09 5.78 7.52
CA ILE A 168 9.86 5.86 6.28
C ILE A 168 9.67 7.22 5.57
N PRO A 169 10.75 7.87 5.08
CA PRO A 169 10.65 9.10 4.30
C PRO A 169 9.90 8.88 2.97
N LEU A 170 8.95 9.76 2.65
CA LEU A 170 8.08 9.61 1.47
C LEU A 170 8.85 9.59 0.13
N TRP A 171 9.99 10.28 0.05
CA TRP A 171 10.83 10.25 -1.16
C TRP A 171 11.47 8.86 -1.39
N GLN A 172 11.82 8.15 -0.31
CA GLN A 172 12.31 6.76 -0.40
C GLN A 172 11.19 5.82 -0.83
N VAL A 173 9.96 6.02 -0.32
CA VAL A 173 8.78 5.29 -0.79
C VAL A 173 8.61 5.44 -2.30
N ALA A 174 8.67 6.68 -2.81
CA ALA A 174 8.57 6.94 -4.24
C ALA A 174 9.70 6.25 -5.03
N LEU A 175 10.94 6.38 -4.57
CA LEU A 175 12.10 5.77 -5.22
C LEU A 175 12.01 4.24 -5.26
N GLY A 176 11.61 3.62 -4.14
CA GLY A 176 11.47 2.17 -4.04
C GLY A 176 10.41 1.62 -4.98
N ILE A 177 9.21 2.23 -5.04
CA ILE A 177 8.16 1.75 -5.94
C ILE A 177 8.50 1.99 -7.41
N ILE A 178 9.15 3.11 -7.76
CA ILE A 178 9.65 3.39 -9.11
C ILE A 178 10.62 2.30 -9.53
N PHE A 179 11.60 1.96 -8.67
CA PHE A 179 12.53 0.87 -8.93
C PHE A 179 11.80 -0.46 -9.15
N GLY A 180 10.90 -0.84 -8.26
CA GLY A 180 10.16 -2.10 -8.36
C GLY A 180 9.31 -2.21 -9.61
N VAL A 181 8.56 -1.15 -9.96
CA VAL A 181 7.74 -1.14 -11.18
C VAL A 181 8.60 -1.26 -12.42
N ILE A 182 9.69 -0.51 -12.52
CA ILE A 182 10.59 -0.56 -13.69
C ILE A 182 11.28 -1.92 -13.79
N PHE A 183 12.04 -2.30 -12.77
CA PHE A 183 12.98 -3.42 -12.85
C PHE A 183 12.36 -4.78 -12.51
N ALA A 184 11.31 -4.83 -11.69
CA ALA A 184 10.67 -6.10 -11.35
C ALA A 184 9.43 -6.41 -12.21
N LYS A 185 8.87 -5.43 -12.94
CA LYS A 185 7.66 -5.62 -13.74
C LYS A 185 7.86 -5.21 -15.20
N GLU A 186 8.10 -3.92 -15.47
CA GLU A 186 8.04 -3.39 -16.82
C GLU A 186 9.17 -3.89 -17.73
N VAL A 187 10.39 -4.04 -17.21
CA VAL A 187 11.52 -4.60 -17.99
C VAL A 187 11.21 -5.99 -18.56
N PHE A 188 10.41 -6.78 -17.84
CA PHE A 188 10.00 -8.13 -18.28
C PHE A 188 8.77 -8.14 -19.18
N GLY A 189 8.09 -7.02 -19.37
CA GLY A 189 6.95 -6.89 -20.26
C GLY A 189 5.60 -6.69 -19.56
N GLY A 190 5.60 -6.35 -18.28
CA GLY A 190 4.42 -6.00 -17.50
C GLY A 190 3.79 -7.15 -16.73
N THR A 191 2.55 -6.96 -16.28
CA THR A 191 1.80 -7.93 -15.46
C THR A 191 1.68 -9.28 -16.15
N GLY A 192 1.95 -10.35 -15.42
CA GLY A 192 1.90 -11.73 -15.91
C GLY A 192 3.17 -12.23 -16.60
N LYS A 193 4.11 -11.34 -16.94
CA LYS A 193 5.43 -11.69 -17.51
C LYS A 193 6.57 -11.49 -16.51
N ASN A 194 6.31 -10.80 -15.41
CA ASN A 194 7.26 -10.62 -14.34
C ASN A 194 7.34 -11.88 -13.46
N PHE A 195 8.56 -12.30 -13.10
CA PHE A 195 8.79 -13.40 -12.17
C PHE A 195 9.09 -12.93 -10.75
N LEU A 196 9.33 -11.63 -10.54
CA LEU A 196 9.54 -11.01 -9.25
C LEU A 196 8.23 -10.38 -8.73
N ASN A 197 8.02 -10.47 -7.43
CA ASN A 197 6.99 -9.68 -6.77
C ASN A 197 7.45 -8.21 -6.67
N VAL A 198 6.68 -7.30 -7.24
CA VAL A 198 7.02 -5.86 -7.33
C VAL A 198 7.19 -5.23 -5.95
N ALA A 199 6.28 -5.50 -5.01
CA ALA A 199 6.33 -4.93 -3.66
C ALA A 199 7.57 -5.40 -2.90
N LEU A 200 7.88 -6.71 -2.98
CA LEU A 200 9.06 -7.27 -2.32
C LEU A 200 10.37 -6.80 -2.96
N ALA A 201 10.42 -6.68 -4.28
CA ALA A 201 11.59 -6.14 -4.97
C ALA A 201 11.84 -4.67 -4.61
N SER A 202 10.77 -3.86 -4.50
CA SER A 202 10.83 -2.48 -4.02
C SER A 202 11.38 -2.40 -2.59
N ARG A 203 10.87 -3.24 -1.69
CA ARG A 203 11.36 -3.30 -0.30
C ARG A 203 12.81 -3.77 -0.23
N ALA A 204 13.18 -4.79 -0.99
CA ALA A 204 14.56 -5.29 -1.03
C ALA A 204 15.53 -4.20 -1.51
N PHE A 205 15.16 -3.45 -2.55
CA PHE A 205 15.96 -2.32 -2.99
C PHE A 205 16.19 -1.29 -1.87
N LEU A 206 15.15 -0.91 -1.14
CA LEU A 206 15.27 0.02 -0.02
C LEU A 206 16.12 -0.56 1.11
N TYR A 207 15.98 -1.85 1.39
CA TYR A 207 16.77 -2.52 2.43
C TYR A 207 18.28 -2.46 2.16
N PHE A 208 18.69 -2.59 0.91
CA PHE A 208 20.10 -2.50 0.54
C PHE A 208 20.58 -1.06 0.34
N ALA A 209 19.71 -0.17 -0.15
CA ALA A 209 20.09 1.21 -0.45
C ALA A 209 20.01 2.13 0.79
N TYR A 210 19.03 1.91 1.66
CA TYR A 210 18.70 2.78 2.82
C TYR A 210 18.37 1.94 4.07
N PRO A 211 19.31 1.11 4.56
CA PRO A 211 19.04 0.19 5.66
C PRO A 211 18.62 0.88 6.96
N ALA A 212 19.09 2.10 7.22
CA ALA A 212 18.79 2.81 8.46
C ALA A 212 17.31 3.16 8.64
N GLU A 213 16.59 3.40 7.54
CA GLU A 213 15.18 3.80 7.56
C GLU A 213 14.21 2.63 7.37
N ILE A 214 14.71 1.41 7.11
CA ILE A 214 13.86 0.24 6.86
C ILE A 214 14.15 -0.93 7.80
N SER A 215 15.22 -0.86 8.57
CA SER A 215 15.62 -1.90 9.51
C SER A 215 16.20 -1.31 10.80
N GLY A 216 16.45 -2.16 11.79
CA GLY A 216 16.91 -1.75 13.11
C GLY A 216 15.78 -1.40 14.06
N ASP A 217 16.09 -0.85 15.23
CA ASP A 217 15.13 -0.69 16.32
C ASP A 217 14.40 0.66 16.29
N ALA A 218 14.91 1.64 15.54
CA ALA A 218 14.39 3.00 15.55
C ALA A 218 13.16 3.24 14.65
N VAL A 219 12.78 2.28 13.82
CA VAL A 219 11.82 2.51 12.72
C VAL A 219 10.42 1.95 12.97
N TRP A 220 10.23 1.08 13.96
CA TRP A 220 8.98 0.32 14.11
C TRP A 220 7.90 1.01 14.91
N VAL A 221 8.24 2.04 15.69
CA VAL A 221 7.27 2.87 16.43
C VAL A 221 7.40 4.31 15.97
N ALA A 222 6.27 4.91 15.64
CA ALA A 222 6.20 6.24 15.03
C ALA A 222 6.27 7.37 16.08
N VAL A 223 7.30 7.35 16.92
CA VAL A 223 7.58 8.39 17.93
C VAL A 223 9.05 8.75 17.88
N ASP A 224 9.34 10.03 17.68
CA ASP A 224 10.70 10.54 17.62
C ASP A 224 11.50 10.25 18.90
N GLY A 225 12.74 9.80 18.71
CA GLY A 225 13.63 9.47 19.82
C GLY A 225 13.20 8.24 20.64
N TYR A 226 12.38 7.39 20.09
CA TYR A 226 12.03 6.09 20.67
C TYR A 226 12.53 4.94 19.79
N THR A 227 13.07 3.93 20.44
CA THR A 227 13.51 2.69 19.79
C THR A 227 12.71 1.51 20.31
N ALA A 228 12.26 0.66 19.41
CA ALA A 228 11.55 -0.59 19.76
C ALA A 228 12.04 -1.70 18.84
N ALA A 229 12.73 -2.68 19.40
CA ALA A 229 13.15 -3.85 18.66
C ALA A 229 11.95 -4.71 18.27
N THR A 230 12.03 -5.36 17.11
CA THR A 230 11.07 -6.40 16.74
C THR A 230 11.30 -7.64 17.62
N SER A 231 10.27 -8.49 17.76
CA SER A 231 10.39 -9.78 18.47
C SER A 231 11.54 -10.64 17.94
N LEU A 232 11.74 -10.61 16.62
CA LEU A 232 12.84 -11.36 15.98
C LEU A 232 14.21 -10.76 16.31
N GLY A 233 14.31 -9.43 16.35
CA GLY A 233 15.53 -8.73 16.75
C GLY A 233 15.93 -9.05 18.20
N LEU A 234 14.96 -8.99 19.13
CA LEU A 234 15.18 -9.36 20.54
C LEU A 234 15.58 -10.84 20.70
N ALA A 235 14.89 -11.75 20.00
CA ALA A 235 15.23 -13.15 20.02
C ALA A 235 16.64 -13.44 19.51
N ALA A 236 17.10 -12.71 18.49
CA ALA A 236 18.44 -12.86 17.94
C ALA A 236 19.54 -12.28 18.86
N ALA A 237 19.26 -11.19 19.57
CA ALA A 237 20.23 -10.50 20.43
C ALA A 237 20.32 -11.14 21.84
N GLU A 238 19.18 -11.46 22.45
CA GLU A 238 19.07 -11.79 23.88
C GLU A 238 18.41 -13.17 24.13
N GLY A 239 17.96 -13.85 23.05
CA GLY A 239 17.27 -15.12 23.11
C GLY A 239 15.75 -15.01 23.18
N VAL A 240 15.06 -16.14 22.95
CA VAL A 240 13.59 -16.20 22.85
C VAL A 240 12.88 -15.73 24.14
N SER A 241 13.54 -15.88 25.30
CA SER A 241 13.00 -15.45 26.60
C SER A 241 12.91 -13.93 26.78
N ALA A 242 13.62 -13.17 25.96
CA ALA A 242 13.60 -11.70 26.00
C ALA A 242 12.41 -11.09 25.23
N ILE A 243 11.62 -11.90 24.52
CA ILE A 243 10.47 -11.41 23.75
C ILE A 243 9.39 -10.91 24.73
N PRO A 244 9.00 -9.61 24.68
CA PRO A 244 8.06 -9.03 25.64
C PRO A 244 6.60 -9.36 25.33
N PHE A 245 6.31 -10.01 24.21
CA PHE A 245 4.97 -10.27 23.72
C PHE A 245 4.56 -11.73 23.98
N THR A 246 3.31 -11.91 24.34
CA THR A 246 2.70 -13.25 24.40
C THR A 246 2.31 -13.75 23.01
N LEU A 247 2.15 -15.05 22.87
CA LEU A 247 1.69 -15.67 21.62
C LEU A 247 0.31 -15.14 21.18
N ASN A 248 -0.55 -14.82 22.13
CA ASN A 248 -1.86 -14.22 21.86
C ASN A 248 -1.74 -12.81 21.28
N GLN A 249 -0.86 -11.99 21.85
CA GLN A 249 -0.59 -10.64 21.31
C GLN A 249 -0.02 -10.70 19.88
N ALA A 250 0.91 -11.61 19.62
CA ALA A 250 1.44 -11.83 18.28
C ALA A 250 0.36 -12.32 17.30
N PHE A 251 -0.56 -13.18 17.74
CA PHE A 251 -1.67 -13.64 16.91
C PHE A 251 -2.67 -12.52 16.60
N MET A 252 -3.02 -11.72 17.60
CA MET A 252 -3.92 -10.56 17.44
C MET A 252 -3.27 -9.41 16.66
N GLY A 253 -1.94 -9.25 16.77
CA GLY A 253 -1.18 -8.22 16.07
C GLY A 253 -0.82 -7.00 16.91
N ASP A 254 -0.93 -7.10 18.22
CA ASP A 254 -0.52 -6.08 19.19
C ASP A 254 1.00 -6.17 19.45
N ILE A 255 1.77 -5.99 18.40
CA ILE A 255 3.23 -6.06 18.41
C ILE A 255 3.84 -5.00 17.48
N THR A 256 5.11 -4.69 17.70
CA THR A 256 5.89 -3.79 16.83
C THR A 256 6.34 -4.52 15.57
N GLY A 257 6.32 -3.84 14.44
CA GLY A 257 6.73 -4.39 13.14
C GLY A 257 6.39 -3.47 11.97
N SER A 258 6.53 -3.96 10.75
CA SER A 258 6.03 -3.26 9.55
C SER A 258 4.52 -3.07 9.67
N MET A 259 3.98 -2.05 8.98
CA MET A 259 2.58 -1.66 9.13
C MET A 259 1.60 -2.83 8.94
N GLY A 260 1.81 -3.71 7.95
CA GLY A 260 0.89 -4.81 7.62
C GLY A 260 1.30 -6.20 8.12
N GLU A 261 2.44 -6.36 8.79
CA GLU A 261 2.98 -7.69 9.14
C GLU A 261 2.60 -8.16 10.55
N THR A 262 1.82 -7.41 11.31
CA THR A 262 1.67 -7.64 12.75
C THR A 262 0.59 -8.64 13.10
N SER A 263 -0.55 -8.69 12.39
CA SER A 263 -1.70 -9.51 12.80
C SER A 263 -1.89 -10.76 11.94
N VAL A 264 -1.69 -11.92 12.54
CA VAL A 264 -2.04 -13.22 11.93
C VAL A 264 -3.55 -13.34 11.75
N LEU A 265 -4.34 -12.87 12.72
CA LEU A 265 -5.80 -12.91 12.64
C LEU A 265 -6.32 -12.11 11.45
N ALA A 266 -5.81 -10.90 11.23
CA ALA A 266 -6.22 -10.08 10.10
C ALA A 266 -5.89 -10.74 8.75
N CYS A 267 -4.72 -11.40 8.64
CA CYS A 267 -4.35 -12.17 7.47
C CYS A 267 -5.31 -13.35 7.23
N LEU A 268 -5.69 -14.09 8.30
CA LEU A 268 -6.63 -15.21 8.18
C LEU A 268 -8.06 -14.78 7.82
N ILE A 269 -8.49 -13.59 8.27
CA ILE A 269 -9.80 -13.03 7.89
C ILE A 269 -9.82 -12.66 6.39
N GLY A 270 -8.69 -12.21 5.86
CA GLY A 270 -8.55 -11.85 4.45
C GLY A 270 -8.39 -13.04 3.51
N ALA A 271 -7.88 -14.18 4.01
CA ALA A 271 -7.63 -15.38 3.22
C ALA A 271 -8.89 -16.18 2.96
#